data_1de8751806e5e90b1424b82e4f1d3703
#
_entry.id   1de8751806e5e90b1424b82e4f1d3703
#
_cell.length_a   1.000
_cell.length_b   1.000
_cell.length_c   1.000
_cell.angle_alpha   90.00
_cell.angle_beta   90.00
_cell.angle_gamma   90.00
#
_symmetry.space_group_name_H-M   'P 1'
#
loop_
_entity.id
_entity.type
_entity.pdbx_description
1 polymer ?
#
loop_
_entity_poly.entity_id
_entity_poly.type
_entity_poly.pdbx_seq_one_letter_code
_entity_poly.pdbx_strand_id
1 'polypeptide(L)'
;MASQKIEINFWSDIACCWCYIGETILKQTIKEFNKKHPDIKVELIFHSYFIKAQANEGGEDFLEFNKRTWGSADWTKELFDKGRKFGCQYANWKYWPNTTLCHKLIYEAKKIGKSLEVVDELFLALYEQGKNVSLESTLNEIGNKFGITNWNNEENLKTAKNDDLIGRKKYEIKNVPYFIFPNDEVVEGSSDPETFMKALETAYESL
;
A
#
# COMPACT_ATOMS: atom_id res chain seq x y z
N MET A 1 32.46 1.73 -3.33
CA MET A 1 31.85 0.51 -2.76
C MET A 1 30.37 0.52 -3.11
N ALA A 2 29.80 -0.58 -3.57
CA ALA A 2 28.35 -0.62 -3.80
C ALA A 2 27.64 -0.38 -2.46
N SER A 3 26.68 0.51 -2.42
CA SER A 3 25.85 0.75 -1.23
C SER A 3 25.09 -0.54 -0.92
N GLN A 4 25.26 -1.07 0.28
CA GLN A 4 24.47 -2.20 0.74
C GLN A 4 23.00 -1.77 0.84
N LYS A 5 22.05 -2.62 0.42
CA LYS A 5 20.64 -2.30 0.43
C LYS A 5 19.79 -3.43 0.99
N ILE A 6 18.72 -3.05 1.67
CA ILE A 6 17.65 -3.91 2.13
C ILE A 6 16.45 -3.67 1.22
N GLU A 7 16.02 -4.68 0.48
CA GLU A 7 14.81 -4.63 -0.36
C GLU A 7 13.66 -5.34 0.35
N ILE A 8 12.58 -4.63 0.62
CA ILE A 8 11.39 -5.17 1.29
C ILE A 8 10.28 -5.27 0.26
N ASN A 9 9.83 -6.48 -0.04
CA ASN A 9 8.69 -6.70 -0.92
C ASN A 9 7.38 -6.49 -0.14
N PHE A 10 6.51 -5.63 -0.64
CA PHE A 10 5.30 -5.17 0.03
C PHE A 10 4.05 -5.44 -0.82
N TRP A 11 3.24 -6.45 -0.47
CA TRP A 11 1.94 -6.70 -1.10
C TRP A 11 0.85 -5.87 -0.43
N SER A 12 0.11 -5.13 -1.26
CA SER A 12 -0.87 -4.14 -0.79
C SER A 12 -1.99 -3.91 -1.79
N ASP A 13 -3.10 -3.39 -1.30
CA ASP A 13 -4.21 -2.84 -2.08
C ASP A 13 -4.58 -1.45 -1.54
N ILE A 14 -4.93 -0.53 -2.43
CA ILE A 14 -5.36 0.82 -2.02
C ILE A 14 -6.68 0.79 -1.25
N ALA A 15 -7.56 -0.20 -1.50
CA ALA A 15 -8.78 -0.39 -0.71
C ALA A 15 -8.51 -0.95 0.71
N CYS A 16 -7.31 -1.44 0.98
CA CYS A 16 -6.94 -1.98 2.26
C CYS A 16 -6.48 -0.88 3.23
N CYS A 17 -7.37 -0.44 4.09
CA CYS A 17 -7.08 0.60 5.09
C CYS A 17 -5.95 0.22 6.07
N TRP A 18 -5.80 -1.06 6.39
CA TRP A 18 -4.69 -1.56 7.19
C TRP A 18 -3.34 -1.50 6.44
N CYS A 19 -3.37 -1.52 5.10
CA CYS A 19 -2.16 -1.33 4.29
C CYS A 19 -1.63 0.09 4.42
N TYR A 20 -2.51 1.11 4.45
CA TYR A 20 -2.12 2.49 4.68
C TYR A 20 -1.40 2.67 6.02
N ILE A 21 -1.93 2.09 7.12
CA ILE A 21 -1.26 2.14 8.43
C ILE A 21 0.05 1.36 8.41
N GLY A 22 0.05 0.12 7.89
CA GLY A 22 1.24 -0.74 7.88
C GLY A 22 2.40 -0.13 7.14
N GLU A 23 2.15 0.44 5.95
CA GLU A 23 3.16 1.17 5.19
C GLU A 23 3.67 2.41 5.92
N THR A 24 2.76 3.17 6.55
CA THR A 24 3.12 4.36 7.32
C THR A 24 4.03 4.02 8.49
N ILE A 25 3.70 2.97 9.26
CA ILE A 25 4.54 2.50 10.38
C ILE A 25 5.90 2.06 9.88
N LEU A 26 5.95 1.23 8.82
CA LEU A 26 7.23 0.76 8.27
C LEU A 26 8.09 1.93 7.79
N LYS A 27 7.53 2.90 7.07
CA LYS A 27 8.28 4.10 6.63
C LYS A 27 8.84 4.93 7.80
N GLN A 28 8.08 5.06 8.88
CA GLN A 28 8.56 5.74 10.10
C GLN A 28 9.68 4.93 10.76
N THR A 29 9.53 3.61 10.82
CA THR A 29 10.55 2.71 11.38
C THR A 29 11.83 2.71 10.54
N ILE A 30 11.73 2.74 9.21
CA ILE A 30 12.89 2.89 8.33
C ILE A 30 13.64 4.19 8.60
N LYS A 31 12.94 5.30 8.85
CA LYS A 31 13.60 6.57 9.23
C LYS A 31 14.42 6.45 10.52
N GLU A 32 13.89 5.75 11.52
CA GLU A 32 14.63 5.51 12.78
C GLU A 32 15.78 4.52 12.58
N PHE A 33 15.59 3.47 11.79
CA PHE A 33 16.64 2.53 11.41
C PHE A 33 17.81 3.23 10.70
N ASN A 34 17.51 4.10 9.73
CA ASN A 34 18.54 4.82 8.97
C ASN A 34 19.34 5.82 9.82
N LYS A 35 18.84 6.28 10.98
CA LYS A 35 19.65 7.08 11.92
C LYS A 35 20.79 6.28 12.54
N LYS A 36 20.58 4.95 12.71
CA LYS A 36 21.59 4.04 13.25
C LYS A 36 22.51 3.49 12.14
N HIS A 37 21.95 3.28 10.95
CA HIS A 37 22.61 2.68 9.78
C HIS A 37 22.53 3.60 8.56
N PRO A 38 23.22 4.77 8.59
CA PRO A 38 23.08 5.79 7.54
C PRO A 38 23.61 5.38 6.17
N ASP A 39 24.47 4.36 6.12
CA ASP A 39 25.07 3.86 4.89
C ASP A 39 24.23 2.79 4.19
N ILE A 40 23.14 2.37 4.83
CA ILE A 40 22.23 1.35 4.30
C ILE A 40 21.05 2.01 3.59
N LYS A 41 20.82 1.62 2.35
CA LYS A 41 19.62 2.01 1.62
C LYS A 41 18.51 0.99 1.85
N VAL A 42 17.36 1.41 2.38
CA VAL A 42 16.17 0.57 2.47
C VAL A 42 15.21 0.94 1.34
N GLU A 43 14.84 -0.03 0.52
CA GLU A 43 13.91 0.12 -0.59
C GLU A 43 12.64 -0.71 -0.35
N LEU A 44 11.48 -0.09 -0.46
CA LEU A 44 10.18 -0.75 -0.50
C LEU A 44 9.81 -1.04 -1.96
N ILE A 45 9.43 -2.28 -2.25
CA ILE A 45 8.99 -2.70 -3.58
C ILE A 45 7.52 -3.07 -3.49
N PHE A 46 6.66 -2.23 -4.08
CA PHE A 46 5.23 -2.45 -4.12
C PHE A 46 4.86 -3.60 -5.06
N HIS A 47 3.97 -4.47 -4.57
CA HIS A 47 3.33 -5.54 -5.31
C HIS A 47 1.81 -5.46 -5.15
N SER A 48 1.08 -5.66 -6.23
CA SER A 48 -0.37 -5.66 -6.20
C SER A 48 -0.94 -6.87 -5.48
N TYR A 49 -1.97 -6.61 -4.69
CA TYR A 49 -2.87 -7.61 -4.14
C TYR A 49 -4.30 -7.08 -4.23
N PHE A 50 -5.17 -7.78 -4.94
CA PHE A 50 -6.57 -7.35 -5.06
C PHE A 50 -7.38 -7.96 -3.92
N ILE A 51 -7.79 -7.17 -2.92
CA ILE A 51 -8.67 -7.68 -1.86
C ILE A 51 -10.04 -8.06 -2.44
N LYS A 52 -10.72 -9.01 -1.80
CA LYS A 52 -12.01 -9.52 -2.30
C LYS A 52 -13.15 -8.51 -2.16
N ALA A 53 -13.08 -7.64 -1.16
CA ALA A 53 -14.08 -6.63 -0.87
C ALA A 53 -13.94 -5.41 -1.80
N GLN A 54 -14.20 -5.60 -3.08
CA GLN A 54 -14.18 -4.53 -4.08
C GLN A 54 -15.57 -3.91 -4.24
N ALA A 55 -15.59 -2.59 -4.46
CA ALA A 55 -16.79 -1.87 -4.89
C ALA A 55 -17.05 -2.08 -6.39
N ASN A 56 -18.18 -1.60 -6.86
CA ASN A 56 -18.46 -1.44 -8.30
C ASN A 56 -17.40 -0.56 -8.97
N GLU A 57 -17.29 -0.61 -10.31
CA GLU A 57 -16.26 0.10 -11.08
C GLU A 57 -16.12 1.59 -10.72
N GLY A 58 -17.23 2.28 -10.46
CA GLY A 58 -17.25 3.69 -10.07
C GLY A 58 -16.97 3.97 -8.60
N GLY A 59 -16.70 2.94 -7.79
CA GLY A 59 -16.68 3.04 -6.32
C GLY A 59 -18.07 3.16 -5.72
N GLU A 60 -18.16 3.03 -4.41
CA GLU A 60 -19.42 3.13 -3.66
C GLU A 60 -19.26 4.08 -2.46
N ASP A 61 -20.37 4.61 -1.96
CA ASP A 61 -20.36 5.31 -0.68
C ASP A 61 -19.83 4.40 0.43
N PHE A 62 -18.97 4.96 1.30
CA PHE A 62 -18.31 4.20 2.35
C PHE A 62 -19.31 3.55 3.33
N LEU A 63 -20.33 4.29 3.78
CA LEU A 63 -21.29 3.76 4.76
C LEU A 63 -22.22 2.73 4.14
N GLU A 64 -22.68 2.96 2.91
CA GLU A 64 -23.54 2.02 2.18
C GLU A 64 -22.79 0.72 1.89
N PHE A 65 -21.56 0.81 1.42
CA PHE A 65 -20.71 -0.38 1.19
C PHE A 65 -20.52 -1.19 2.47
N ASN A 66 -20.13 -0.54 3.58
CA ASN A 66 -19.91 -1.19 4.86
C ASN A 66 -21.17 -1.86 5.39
N LYS A 67 -22.32 -1.16 5.33
CA LYS A 67 -23.61 -1.70 5.75
C LYS A 67 -23.99 -2.94 4.96
N ARG A 68 -23.81 -2.91 3.64
CA ARG A 68 -24.12 -4.04 2.74
C ARG A 68 -23.19 -5.23 2.96
N THR A 69 -21.90 -4.97 3.18
CA THR A 69 -20.87 -6.02 3.19
C THR A 69 -20.66 -6.62 4.58
N TRP A 70 -20.72 -5.78 5.64
CA TRP A 70 -20.39 -6.19 7.02
C TRP A 70 -21.46 -5.79 8.06
N GLY A 71 -22.60 -5.26 7.64
CA GLY A 71 -23.69 -4.86 8.53
C GLY A 71 -23.51 -3.48 9.16
N SER A 72 -22.28 -3.03 9.42
CA SER A 72 -21.97 -1.68 9.92
C SER A 72 -20.53 -1.29 9.61
N ALA A 73 -20.17 -0.05 9.93
CA ALA A 73 -18.79 0.45 9.89
C ALA A 73 -18.11 0.44 11.29
N ASP A 74 -18.69 -0.21 12.29
CA ASP A 74 -18.19 -0.17 13.68
C ASP A 74 -16.80 -0.79 13.85
N TRP A 75 -16.42 -1.72 12.98
CA TRP A 75 -15.10 -2.33 12.95
C TRP A 75 -13.98 -1.30 12.71
N THR A 76 -14.29 -0.13 12.14
CA THR A 76 -13.30 0.92 11.88
C THR A 76 -12.83 1.65 13.13
N LYS A 77 -13.47 1.47 14.29
CA LYS A 77 -13.06 2.13 15.54
C LYS A 77 -11.62 1.78 15.92
N GLU A 78 -11.30 0.50 15.92
CA GLU A 78 -9.94 0.01 16.22
C GLU A 78 -8.93 0.53 15.18
N LEU A 79 -9.31 0.50 13.90
CA LEU A 79 -8.51 1.04 12.81
C LEU A 79 -8.17 2.52 13.04
N PHE A 80 -9.17 3.35 13.34
CA PHE A 80 -8.98 4.78 13.56
C PHE A 80 -8.14 5.05 14.81
N ASP A 81 -8.32 4.27 15.88
CA ASP A 81 -7.53 4.40 17.10
C ASP A 81 -6.05 4.06 16.86
N LYS A 82 -5.76 3.01 16.08
CA LYS A 82 -4.41 2.67 15.67
C LYS A 82 -3.86 3.71 14.69
N GLY A 83 -4.62 4.06 13.66
CA GLY A 83 -4.18 4.99 12.60
C GLY A 83 -3.74 6.34 13.18
N ARG A 84 -4.53 6.93 14.07
CA ARG A 84 -4.21 8.23 14.70
C ARG A 84 -2.86 8.24 15.42
N LYS A 85 -2.45 7.13 16.03
CA LYS A 85 -1.14 7.04 16.71
C LYS A 85 0.03 7.21 15.73
N PHE A 86 -0.17 6.87 14.47
CA PHE A 86 0.87 6.90 13.43
C PHE A 86 0.66 7.98 12.37
N GLY A 87 -0.36 8.82 12.52
CA GLY A 87 -0.63 9.94 11.61
C GLY A 87 -1.63 9.65 10.49
N CYS A 88 -2.18 8.44 10.42
CA CYS A 88 -3.29 8.11 9.52
C CYS A 88 -4.60 8.54 10.18
N GLN A 89 -5.16 9.69 9.77
CA GLN A 89 -6.32 10.29 10.44
C GLN A 89 -7.65 9.74 9.94
N TYR A 90 -7.70 9.24 8.69
CA TYR A 90 -8.94 8.87 7.98
C TYR A 90 -9.96 10.03 8.01
N ALA A 91 -9.43 11.26 7.89
CA ALA A 91 -10.18 12.49 8.14
C ALA A 91 -11.39 12.67 7.22
N ASN A 92 -11.34 12.05 6.04
CA ASN A 92 -12.39 12.25 5.04
C ASN A 92 -12.62 11.00 4.18
N TRP A 93 -12.72 9.83 4.78
CA TRP A 93 -12.98 8.58 4.06
C TRP A 93 -14.45 8.49 3.64
N LYS A 94 -14.74 8.82 2.37
CA LYS A 94 -16.11 8.89 1.81
C LYS A 94 -16.47 7.72 0.91
N TYR A 95 -15.49 7.08 0.29
CA TYR A 95 -15.71 6.06 -0.74
C TYR A 95 -15.02 4.75 -0.39
N TRP A 96 -15.70 3.64 -0.69
CA TRP A 96 -15.05 2.35 -0.82
C TRP A 96 -14.68 2.16 -2.30
N PRO A 97 -13.41 2.03 -2.65
CA PRO A 97 -13.00 2.07 -4.04
C PRO A 97 -13.07 0.71 -4.74
N ASN A 98 -13.15 0.75 -6.06
CA ASN A 98 -12.61 -0.29 -6.94
C ASN A 98 -11.19 0.13 -7.34
N THR A 99 -10.20 -0.69 -7.05
CA THR A 99 -8.79 -0.33 -7.18
C THR A 99 -8.12 -0.77 -8.47
N THR A 100 -8.87 -1.35 -9.40
CA THR A 100 -8.35 -1.83 -10.68
C THR A 100 -7.55 -0.76 -11.42
N LEU A 101 -8.08 0.45 -11.51
CA LEU A 101 -7.41 1.57 -12.16
C LEU A 101 -6.23 2.11 -11.34
N CYS A 102 -6.31 2.07 -10.01
CA CYS A 102 -5.18 2.46 -9.14
C CYS A 102 -3.94 1.60 -9.45
N HIS A 103 -4.12 0.29 -9.53
CA HIS A 103 -3.03 -0.63 -9.84
C HIS A 103 -2.43 -0.37 -11.23
N LYS A 104 -3.24 -0.02 -12.25
CA LYS A 104 -2.70 0.39 -13.55
C LYS A 104 -1.79 1.61 -13.44
N LEU A 105 -2.21 2.64 -12.68
CA LEU A 105 -1.41 3.85 -12.46
C LEU A 105 -0.10 3.55 -11.70
N ILE A 106 -0.17 2.72 -10.65
CA ILE A 106 1.02 2.33 -9.87
C ILE A 106 2.04 1.61 -10.75
N TYR A 107 1.61 0.71 -11.64
CA TYR A 107 2.52 0.00 -12.54
C TYR A 107 3.13 0.90 -13.62
N GLU A 108 2.40 1.91 -14.10
CA GLU A 108 3.03 2.92 -14.94
C GLU A 108 4.07 3.73 -14.18
N ALA A 109 3.75 4.15 -12.95
CA ALA A 109 4.68 4.86 -12.07
C ALA A 109 5.95 4.03 -11.76
N LYS A 110 5.81 2.71 -11.66
CA LYS A 110 6.94 1.77 -11.41
C LYS A 110 7.99 1.86 -12.52
N LYS A 111 7.59 2.08 -13.78
CA LYS A 111 8.51 2.22 -14.91
C LYS A 111 9.46 3.42 -14.81
N ILE A 112 9.05 4.44 -14.04
CA ILE A 112 9.84 5.66 -13.80
C ILE A 112 10.32 5.79 -12.34
N GLY A 113 10.25 4.69 -11.55
CA GLY A 113 10.70 4.66 -10.17
C GLY A 113 9.87 5.48 -9.19
N LYS A 114 8.56 5.71 -9.48
CA LYS A 114 7.64 6.54 -8.69
C LYS A 114 6.45 5.80 -8.09
N SER A 115 6.52 4.47 -8.03
CA SER A 115 5.38 3.65 -7.57
C SER A 115 4.96 3.96 -6.15
N LEU A 116 5.90 4.11 -5.21
CA LEU A 116 5.58 4.37 -3.80
C LEU A 116 5.02 5.77 -3.57
N GLU A 117 5.54 6.77 -4.27
CA GLU A 117 5.01 8.13 -4.19
C GLU A 117 3.57 8.19 -4.71
N VAL A 118 3.27 7.41 -5.76
CA VAL A 118 1.89 7.29 -6.29
C VAL A 118 1.00 6.53 -5.32
N VAL A 119 1.49 5.48 -4.66
CA VAL A 119 0.75 4.75 -3.62
C VAL A 119 0.40 5.68 -2.45
N ASP A 120 1.35 6.48 -1.97
CA ASP A 120 1.13 7.48 -0.93
C ASP A 120 0.03 8.48 -1.31
N GLU A 121 0.10 9.04 -2.53
CA GLU A 121 -0.90 9.97 -3.03
C GLU A 121 -2.29 9.34 -3.15
N LEU A 122 -2.38 8.07 -3.55
CA LEU A 122 -3.64 7.34 -3.62
C LEU A 122 -4.24 7.13 -2.23
N PHE A 123 -3.45 6.73 -1.23
CA PHE A 123 -3.92 6.60 0.15
C PHE A 123 -4.38 7.94 0.72
N LEU A 124 -3.59 9.00 0.54
CA LEU A 124 -3.98 10.35 0.98
C LEU A 124 -5.25 10.84 0.29
N ALA A 125 -5.37 10.64 -1.02
CA ALA A 125 -6.55 11.03 -1.79
C ALA A 125 -7.81 10.32 -1.27
N LEU A 126 -7.74 9.01 -1.04
CA LEU A 126 -8.86 8.21 -0.59
C LEU A 126 -9.24 8.51 0.87
N TYR A 127 -8.28 8.34 1.78
CA TYR A 127 -8.57 8.29 3.21
C TYR A 127 -8.58 9.67 3.88
N GLU A 128 -7.76 10.61 3.41
CA GLU A 128 -7.63 11.91 4.05
C GLU A 128 -8.35 13.04 3.29
N GLN A 129 -8.39 12.97 1.96
CA GLN A 129 -8.98 14.02 1.12
C GLN A 129 -10.41 13.71 0.65
N GLY A 130 -10.90 12.48 0.84
CA GLY A 130 -12.25 12.08 0.44
C GLY A 130 -12.45 12.02 -1.07
N LYS A 131 -11.38 11.78 -1.83
CA LYS A 131 -11.45 11.62 -3.28
C LYS A 131 -11.83 10.19 -3.66
N ASN A 132 -12.60 10.05 -4.72
CA ASN A 132 -12.94 8.74 -5.26
C ASN A 132 -11.85 8.28 -6.22
N VAL A 133 -10.94 7.42 -5.75
CA VAL A 133 -9.82 6.87 -6.54
C VAL A 133 -10.24 5.77 -7.54
N SER A 134 -11.53 5.43 -7.62
CA SER A 134 -12.05 4.58 -8.69
C SER A 134 -12.23 5.34 -10.01
N LEU A 135 -12.21 6.68 -9.97
CA LEU A 135 -12.48 7.52 -11.13
C LEU A 135 -11.20 7.87 -11.86
N GLU A 136 -11.23 7.71 -13.19
CA GLU A 136 -10.10 8.05 -14.05
C GLU A 136 -9.69 9.53 -13.94
N SER A 137 -10.65 10.45 -13.72
CA SER A 137 -10.36 11.87 -13.50
C SER A 137 -9.48 12.11 -12.28
N THR A 138 -9.77 11.42 -11.14
CA THR A 138 -8.95 11.50 -9.93
C THR A 138 -7.54 10.94 -10.17
N LEU A 139 -7.46 9.83 -10.89
CA LEU A 139 -6.18 9.18 -11.17
C LEU A 139 -5.34 9.99 -12.17
N ASN A 140 -5.97 10.68 -13.12
CA ASN A 140 -5.29 11.61 -14.00
C ASN A 140 -4.70 12.80 -13.22
N GLU A 141 -5.42 13.35 -12.24
CA GLU A 141 -4.88 14.39 -11.35
C GLU A 141 -3.62 13.90 -10.61
N ILE A 142 -3.66 12.67 -10.08
CA ILE A 142 -2.52 12.08 -9.37
C ILE A 142 -1.38 11.80 -10.34
N GLY A 143 -1.65 11.13 -11.46
CA GLY A 143 -0.64 10.81 -12.46
C GLY A 143 0.08 12.04 -13.00
N ASN A 144 -0.65 13.13 -13.25
CA ASN A 144 -0.09 14.40 -13.74
C ASN A 144 0.94 15.02 -12.78
N LYS A 145 0.83 14.82 -11.46
CA LYS A 145 1.84 15.27 -10.49
C LYS A 145 3.22 14.66 -10.76
N PHE A 146 3.24 13.48 -11.39
CA PHE A 146 4.45 12.71 -11.69
C PHE A 146 4.79 12.68 -13.18
N GLY A 147 4.05 13.44 -14.01
CA GLY A 147 4.23 13.44 -15.47
C GLY A 147 3.72 12.17 -16.15
N ILE A 148 2.84 11.41 -15.49
CA ILE A 148 2.29 10.16 -15.99
C ILE A 148 0.96 10.45 -16.70
N THR A 149 0.90 10.21 -18.01
CA THR A 149 -0.29 10.49 -18.83
C THR A 149 -0.89 9.26 -19.49
N ASN A 150 -0.13 8.18 -19.67
CA ASN A 150 -0.52 7.02 -20.50
C ASN A 150 -0.60 5.72 -19.68
N TRP A 151 -1.22 5.80 -18.51
CA TRP A 151 -1.22 4.73 -17.50
C TRP A 151 -2.37 3.71 -17.67
N ASN A 152 -3.52 4.13 -18.24
CA ASN A 152 -4.71 3.27 -18.34
C ASN A 152 -4.61 2.32 -19.55
N ASN A 153 -3.73 1.32 -19.43
CA ASN A 153 -3.53 0.31 -20.47
C ASN A 153 -3.65 -1.12 -19.89
N GLU A 154 -3.88 -2.09 -20.78
CA GLU A 154 -4.10 -3.48 -20.38
C GLU A 154 -2.81 -4.21 -19.98
N GLU A 155 -1.65 -3.75 -20.42
CA GLU A 155 -0.36 -4.31 -20.02
C GLU A 155 -0.11 -4.11 -18.51
N ASN A 156 -0.37 -2.89 -18.03
CA ASN A 156 -0.25 -2.58 -16.62
C ASN A 156 -1.20 -3.43 -15.76
N LEU A 157 -2.46 -3.63 -16.22
CA LEU A 157 -3.41 -4.48 -15.51
C LEU A 157 -2.95 -5.95 -15.50
N LYS A 158 -2.46 -6.45 -16.63
CA LYS A 158 -1.94 -7.81 -16.72
C LYS A 158 -0.77 -8.03 -15.76
N THR A 159 0.13 -7.06 -15.67
CA THR A 159 1.28 -7.10 -14.76
C THR A 159 0.83 -7.07 -13.29
N ALA A 160 -0.12 -6.20 -12.95
CA ALA A 160 -0.68 -6.13 -11.60
C ALA A 160 -1.38 -7.44 -11.19
N LYS A 161 -2.19 -8.03 -12.09
CA LYS A 161 -2.85 -9.32 -11.84
C LYS A 161 -1.85 -10.47 -11.70
N ASN A 162 -0.74 -10.43 -12.45
CA ASN A 162 0.30 -11.44 -12.30
C ASN A 162 1.02 -11.33 -10.95
N ASP A 163 1.27 -10.13 -10.45
CA ASP A 163 1.84 -9.89 -9.12
C ASP A 163 0.92 -10.42 -8.00
N ASP A 164 -0.40 -10.15 -8.09
CA ASP A 164 -1.40 -10.72 -7.18
C ASP A 164 -1.38 -12.25 -7.21
N LEU A 165 -1.30 -12.83 -8.42
CA LEU A 165 -1.23 -14.27 -8.57
C LEU A 165 0.03 -14.88 -7.96
N ILE A 166 1.18 -14.22 -8.12
CA ILE A 166 2.46 -14.61 -7.49
C ILE A 166 2.31 -14.55 -5.97
N GLY A 167 1.80 -13.46 -5.43
CA GLY A 167 1.56 -13.32 -3.99
C GLY A 167 0.72 -14.48 -3.45
N ARG A 168 -0.40 -14.79 -4.11
CA ARG A 168 -1.33 -15.85 -3.66
C ARG A 168 -0.78 -17.27 -3.83
N LYS A 169 -0.07 -17.55 -4.93
CA LYS A 169 0.34 -18.93 -5.27
C LYS A 169 1.74 -19.28 -4.79
N LYS A 170 2.70 -18.35 -4.91
CA LYS A 170 4.09 -18.61 -4.54
C LYS A 170 4.34 -18.35 -3.06
N TYR A 171 3.78 -17.23 -2.55
CA TYR A 171 3.98 -16.82 -1.16
C TYR A 171 2.79 -17.13 -0.25
N GLU A 172 1.74 -17.75 -0.78
CA GLU A 172 0.53 -18.17 -0.05
C GLU A 172 -0.15 -17.05 0.74
N ILE A 173 0.00 -15.79 0.28
CA ILE A 173 -0.54 -14.59 0.94
C ILE A 173 -2.07 -14.67 0.96
N LYS A 174 -2.64 -14.59 2.16
CA LYS A 174 -4.09 -14.61 2.38
C LYS A 174 -4.64 -13.24 2.75
N ASN A 175 -3.82 -12.43 3.41
CA ASN A 175 -4.19 -11.11 3.89
C ASN A 175 -3.07 -10.10 3.61
N VAL A 176 -3.42 -8.82 3.52
CA VAL A 176 -2.49 -7.70 3.35
C VAL A 176 -2.75 -6.64 4.42
N PRO A 177 -1.76 -5.78 4.76
CA PRO A 177 -0.42 -5.71 4.17
C PRO A 177 0.45 -6.92 4.50
N TYR A 178 1.36 -7.26 3.59
CA TYR A 178 2.27 -8.38 3.76
C TYR A 178 3.66 -7.97 3.31
N PHE A 179 4.65 -8.13 4.15
CA PHE A 179 6.02 -7.67 3.92
C PHE A 179 6.98 -8.85 3.96
N ILE A 180 7.83 -8.98 2.95
CA ILE A 180 8.92 -9.99 2.89
C ILE A 180 10.25 -9.26 2.86
N PHE A 181 11.09 -9.54 3.83
CA PHE A 181 12.44 -9.04 3.98
C PHE A 181 13.45 -9.96 3.25
N PRO A 182 14.72 -9.51 2.99
CA PRO A 182 15.69 -10.28 2.19
C PRO A 182 16.02 -11.69 2.70
N ASN A 183 15.90 -11.92 4.00
CA ASN A 183 16.16 -13.20 4.68
C ASN A 183 14.90 -14.09 4.78
N ASP A 184 13.91 -13.88 3.91
CA ASP A 184 12.61 -14.54 3.93
C ASP A 184 11.80 -14.31 5.23
N GLU A 185 12.24 -13.39 6.09
CA GLU A 185 11.44 -12.99 7.26
C GLU A 185 10.18 -12.25 6.80
N VAL A 186 9.06 -12.61 7.40
CA VAL A 186 7.74 -12.11 7.03
C VAL A 186 7.13 -11.30 8.17
N VAL A 187 6.59 -10.14 7.83
CA VAL A 187 5.73 -9.37 8.73
C VAL A 187 4.35 -9.23 8.10
N GLU A 188 3.35 -9.80 8.76
CA GLU A 188 1.95 -9.73 8.32
C GLU A 188 1.18 -8.62 9.05
N GLY A 189 0.31 -7.95 8.32
CA GLY A 189 -0.56 -6.91 8.87
C GLY A 189 0.16 -5.61 9.20
N SER A 190 -0.58 -4.68 9.78
CA SER A 190 -0.05 -3.41 10.28
C SER A 190 0.62 -3.60 11.64
N SER A 191 1.74 -4.30 11.66
CA SER A 191 2.49 -4.62 12.88
C SER A 191 3.05 -3.37 13.56
N ASP A 192 3.51 -3.51 14.80
CA ASP A 192 4.06 -2.39 15.57
C ASP A 192 5.50 -2.07 15.16
N PRO A 193 6.01 -0.84 15.45
CA PRO A 193 7.35 -0.41 15.08
C PRO A 193 8.47 -1.35 15.56
N GLU A 194 8.30 -1.97 16.73
CA GLU A 194 9.28 -2.92 17.30
C GLU A 194 9.44 -4.17 16.42
N THR A 195 8.33 -4.70 15.89
CA THR A 195 8.34 -5.84 14.98
C THR A 195 9.06 -5.50 13.67
N PHE A 196 8.74 -4.34 13.07
CA PHE A 196 9.43 -3.88 11.87
C PHE A 196 10.92 -3.58 12.10
N MET A 197 11.27 -2.98 13.26
CA MET A 197 12.66 -2.70 13.60
C MET A 197 13.45 -4.00 13.74
N LYS A 198 12.90 -5.00 14.41
CA LYS A 198 13.53 -6.31 14.54
C LYS A 198 13.80 -6.94 13.18
N ALA A 199 12.81 -6.93 12.27
CA ALA A 199 12.97 -7.47 10.93
C ALA A 199 14.04 -6.72 10.12
N LEU A 200 14.12 -5.38 10.25
CA LEU A 200 15.16 -4.56 9.62
C LEU A 200 16.56 -4.88 10.17
N GLU A 201 16.73 -4.99 11.51
CA GLU A 201 18.01 -5.35 12.12
C GLU A 201 18.45 -6.76 11.72
N THR A 202 17.53 -7.75 11.70
CA THR A 202 17.81 -9.10 11.22
C THR A 202 18.23 -9.11 9.74
N ALA A 203 17.53 -8.34 8.91
CA ALA A 203 17.89 -8.19 7.49
C ALA A 203 19.28 -7.54 7.31
N TYR A 204 19.61 -6.55 8.14
CA TYR A 204 20.92 -5.90 8.16
C TYR A 204 22.05 -6.87 8.54
N GLU A 205 21.84 -7.68 9.58
CA GLU A 205 22.82 -8.68 10.03
C GLU A 205 23.10 -9.77 8.98
N SER A 206 22.21 -9.93 7.99
CA SER A 206 22.34 -10.90 6.90
C SER A 206 23.04 -10.35 5.65
N LEU A 207 23.41 -9.05 5.62
CA LEU A 207 24.14 -8.40 4.50
C LEU A 207 25.63 -8.70 4.55
#